data_0586f28c76fdb45f42669252180ef64c
#
_entry.id   0586f28c76fdb45f42669252180ef64c
#
_cell.length_a   1.000
_cell.length_b   1.000
_cell.length_c   1.000
_cell.angle_alpha   90.00
_cell.angle_beta   90.00
_cell.angle_gamma   90.00
#
_symmetry.space_group_name_H-M   'P 1'
#
loop_
_entity.id
_entity.type
_entity.pdbx_description
1 polymer ?
#
loop_
_entity_poly.entity_id
_entity_poly.type
_entity_poly.pdbx_seq_one_letter_code
_entity_poly.pdbx_strand_id
1 'polypeptide(L)'
;MNKSTITALITTAALLFSAEALAKSVEIKETTTENPNQTYTLRVYNSNKTAESDDIADLIYADEAKSDKDRIVTFGFDFNAASGYYPYVITSKSGKWEKTGRLSFVDDDERKNAEAELAAAVISASPGPEVKRVFNKYPGVFQLDDGFDIAADTEKLNTSKAYDKMAKRIKDNLSEDFIKKVYKEEMILVAAQYGDYELIAKVDSEYLPKLCQTDAFITKLYNGFGEKEKLASAKAQKGEYASVEEYGKAHERATAVTAMNVSESWMSLKEIIDNTYKTIGITKPASNDICNKLYLKLPFADTADYEAKLKELSKGSSDDGGKKSTGGGGGGGGGYVNPQPTVKPQQPDETKITFSDIDSVPWAKEAIESFAEKGIISGRDNKTFAPHDTMLREEFVKLIANAFSLASDEKSSFDDVDYSAWYAPFINAAAANGIVKGINENQFGVGKNITRQDAAVIISRAAKLGGEELPEGKFADEASIADYAKGAVASLFKIGAVNGNDEGMFLPEDSITRAEAVKIVYNVLKMQEKDGE
;
A
#
# COMPACT_ATOMS: atom_id res chain seq x y z
N MET A 1 25.33 -31.97 25.97
CA MET A 1 24.96 -32.78 27.15
C MET A 1 25.15 -34.27 26.84
N ASN A 2 25.66 -35.08 27.79
CA ASN A 2 25.89 -36.50 27.56
C ASN A 2 24.57 -37.30 27.60
N LYS A 3 24.51 -38.40 26.81
CA LYS A 3 23.35 -39.32 26.77
C LYS A 3 22.83 -39.73 28.16
N SER A 4 23.70 -39.91 29.15
CA SER A 4 23.32 -40.24 30.53
C SER A 4 22.59 -39.13 31.26
N THR A 5 22.81 -37.87 30.89
CA THR A 5 22.15 -36.72 31.52
C THR A 5 20.74 -36.53 30.94
N ILE A 6 20.53 -36.77 29.64
CA ILE A 6 19.24 -36.73 28.99
C ILE A 6 18.33 -37.86 29.49
N THR A 7 18.84 -39.08 29.60
CA THR A 7 18.09 -40.24 30.12
C THR A 7 17.71 -40.05 31.58
N ALA A 8 18.58 -39.45 32.39
CA ALA A 8 18.28 -39.17 33.82
C ALA A 8 17.23 -38.05 34.00
N LEU A 9 17.19 -37.08 33.05
CA LEU A 9 16.17 -36.01 33.07
C LEU A 9 14.78 -36.52 32.64
N ILE A 10 14.71 -37.41 31.65
CA ILE A 10 13.46 -38.05 31.22
C ILE A 10 12.78 -38.79 32.38
N THR A 11 13.59 -39.51 33.20
CA THR A 11 13.07 -40.24 34.39
C THR A 11 12.60 -39.33 35.50
N THR A 12 13.12 -38.12 35.62
CA THR A 12 12.72 -37.18 36.73
C THR A 12 11.50 -36.33 36.34
N ALA A 13 11.31 -35.97 35.09
CA ALA A 13 10.13 -35.24 34.59
C ALA A 13 8.87 -36.12 34.59
N ALA A 14 9.00 -37.42 34.30
CA ALA A 14 7.90 -38.39 34.31
C ALA A 14 7.33 -38.71 35.71
N LEU A 15 8.01 -38.31 36.78
CA LEU A 15 7.59 -38.61 38.18
C LEU A 15 6.75 -37.50 38.84
N LEU A 16 6.43 -36.40 38.15
CA LEU A 16 5.70 -35.28 38.74
C LEU A 16 4.20 -35.24 38.42
N PHE A 17 3.68 -36.18 37.62
CA PHE A 17 2.25 -36.22 37.29
C PHE A 17 1.55 -37.37 38.02
N SER A 18 0.48 -37.04 38.78
CA SER A 18 -0.35 -37.98 39.51
C SER A 18 -1.08 -38.95 38.58
N ALA A 19 -1.13 -40.20 38.95
CA ALA A 19 -1.45 -41.42 38.20
C ALA A 19 -2.94 -41.65 37.91
N GLU A 20 -3.74 -40.72 37.42
CA GLU A 20 -5.15 -41.00 37.08
C GLU A 20 -5.70 -40.43 35.77
N ALA A 21 -4.91 -39.71 34.97
CA ALA A 21 -5.32 -39.32 33.63
C ALA A 21 -4.76 -40.29 32.57
N LEU A 22 -5.60 -40.88 31.75
CA LEU A 22 -5.18 -41.68 30.59
C LEU A 22 -4.40 -40.79 29.61
N ALA A 23 -3.09 -41.06 29.48
CA ALA A 23 -2.25 -40.35 28.55
C ALA A 23 -2.77 -40.51 27.09
N LYS A 24 -2.90 -39.41 26.38
CA LYS A 24 -3.33 -39.38 24.96
C LYS A 24 -2.11 -39.47 24.05
N SER A 25 -2.15 -40.40 23.09
CA SER A 25 -1.07 -40.53 22.10
C SER A 25 -1.02 -39.33 21.16
N VAL A 26 0.16 -38.75 21.04
CA VAL A 26 0.44 -37.56 20.22
C VAL A 26 1.51 -37.87 19.21
N GLU A 27 1.41 -37.31 18.02
CA GLU A 27 2.41 -37.46 16.97
C GLU A 27 2.84 -36.08 16.44
N ILE A 28 4.17 -35.86 16.38
CA ILE A 28 4.76 -34.68 15.72
C ILE A 28 5.56 -35.17 14.53
N LYS A 29 5.25 -34.63 13.33
CA LYS A 29 5.95 -34.93 12.07
C LYS A 29 6.52 -33.67 11.46
N GLU A 30 7.83 -33.69 11.12
CA GLU A 30 8.49 -32.58 10.45
C GLU A 30 9.37 -33.06 9.30
N THR A 31 9.36 -32.28 8.19
CA THR A 31 10.27 -32.53 7.06
C THR A 31 11.56 -31.76 7.26
N THR A 32 12.69 -32.46 7.15
CA THR A 32 14.02 -31.88 7.38
C THR A 32 14.74 -31.59 6.07
N THR A 33 15.73 -30.70 6.10
CA THR A 33 16.61 -30.41 4.94
C THR A 33 17.88 -31.19 4.94
N GLU A 34 18.20 -31.93 6.02
CA GLU A 34 19.38 -32.77 6.13
C GLU A 34 19.19 -34.11 5.40
N ASN A 35 20.30 -34.88 5.27
CA ASN A 35 20.25 -36.20 4.66
C ASN A 35 19.37 -37.18 5.45
N PRO A 36 18.77 -38.20 4.81
CA PRO A 36 18.01 -39.24 5.49
C PRO A 36 18.81 -39.97 6.60
N ASN A 37 18.10 -40.56 7.54
CA ASN A 37 18.64 -41.31 8.67
C ASN A 37 19.48 -40.49 9.68
N GLN A 38 19.34 -39.18 9.70
CA GLN A 38 19.92 -38.34 10.76
C GLN A 38 19.10 -38.43 12.05
N THR A 39 19.78 -38.25 13.19
CA THR A 39 19.12 -38.23 14.51
C THR A 39 18.73 -36.81 14.89
N TYR A 40 17.51 -36.66 15.39
CA TYR A 40 16.92 -35.42 15.85
C TYR A 40 16.44 -35.57 17.29
N THR A 41 16.48 -34.48 18.07
CA THR A 41 15.99 -34.41 19.45
C THR A 41 14.80 -33.50 19.46
N LEU A 42 13.65 -34.00 19.94
CA LEU A 42 12.46 -33.21 20.27
C LEU A 42 12.56 -32.75 21.74
N ARG A 43 12.18 -31.50 21.99
CA ARG A 43 11.97 -30.94 23.31
C ARG A 43 10.64 -30.22 23.32
N VAL A 44 9.75 -30.55 24.28
CA VAL A 44 8.43 -29.91 24.46
C VAL A 44 8.45 -29.20 25.79
N TYR A 45 8.01 -27.96 25.78
CA TYR A 45 8.03 -27.04 26.94
C TYR A 45 6.63 -26.77 27.47
N ASN A 46 6.55 -26.28 28.71
CA ASN A 46 5.31 -25.91 29.34
C ASN A 46 4.52 -24.85 28.53
N SER A 47 3.21 -24.89 28.52
CA SER A 47 2.32 -24.08 27.72
C SER A 47 2.45 -22.55 27.91
N ASN A 48 3.01 -22.11 29.04
CA ASN A 48 3.23 -20.69 29.35
C ASN A 48 4.63 -20.17 28.97
N LYS A 49 5.42 -20.96 28.23
CA LYS A 49 6.81 -20.64 27.88
C LYS A 49 7.00 -20.51 26.38
N THR A 50 8.14 -19.95 26.00
CA THR A 50 8.58 -19.87 24.61
C THR A 50 9.48 -21.07 24.29
N ALA A 51 9.58 -21.43 23.01
CA ALA A 51 10.47 -22.50 22.54
C ALA A 51 11.97 -22.18 22.72
N GLU A 52 12.31 -20.96 23.10
CA GLU A 52 13.68 -20.46 23.33
C GLU A 52 14.11 -20.59 24.79
N SER A 53 13.26 -21.14 25.67
CA SER A 53 13.61 -21.34 27.08
C SER A 53 14.72 -22.38 27.20
N ASP A 54 15.90 -21.97 27.69
CA ASP A 54 17.01 -22.87 28.05
C ASP A 54 16.82 -23.48 29.45
N ASP A 55 15.76 -23.12 30.16
CA ASP A 55 15.51 -23.62 31.50
C ASP A 55 14.94 -25.04 31.45
N ILE A 56 15.71 -25.98 32.01
CA ILE A 56 15.33 -27.39 32.09
C ILE A 56 14.04 -27.58 32.93
N ALA A 57 13.75 -26.67 33.86
CA ALA A 57 12.54 -26.70 34.66
C ALA A 57 11.25 -26.52 33.83
N ASP A 58 11.36 -25.95 32.64
CA ASP A 58 10.23 -25.75 31.74
C ASP A 58 10.03 -26.92 30.76
N LEU A 59 10.98 -27.85 30.68
CA LEU A 59 10.92 -29.01 29.80
C LEU A 59 9.98 -30.07 30.37
N ILE A 60 8.92 -30.41 29.63
CA ILE A 60 7.93 -31.42 30.05
C ILE A 60 8.09 -32.75 29.30
N TYR A 61 8.71 -32.73 28.11
CA TYR A 61 8.98 -33.94 27.34
C TYR A 61 10.22 -33.76 26.44
N ALA A 62 11.00 -34.85 26.30
CA ALA A 62 12.09 -34.91 25.33
C ALA A 62 12.26 -36.33 24.79
N ASP A 63 12.56 -36.45 23.47
CA ASP A 63 12.76 -37.71 22.80
C ASP A 63 13.77 -37.59 21.65
N GLU A 64 14.31 -38.72 21.15
CA GLU A 64 15.16 -38.79 19.99
C GLU A 64 14.56 -39.72 18.93
N ALA A 65 14.50 -39.26 17.69
CA ALA A 65 14.05 -40.02 16.53
C ALA A 65 15.00 -39.86 15.34
N LYS A 66 14.95 -40.78 14.39
CA LYS A 66 15.68 -40.66 13.12
C LYS A 66 14.71 -40.29 12.00
N SER A 67 15.18 -39.45 11.09
CA SER A 67 14.43 -39.21 9.85
C SER A 67 14.43 -40.47 8.97
N ASP A 68 13.35 -40.64 8.24
CA ASP A 68 13.19 -41.70 7.26
C ASP A 68 13.88 -41.36 5.90
N LYS A 69 13.66 -42.21 4.90
CA LYS A 69 14.19 -42.05 3.53
C LYS A 69 13.66 -40.77 2.84
N ASP A 70 12.48 -40.29 3.23
CA ASP A 70 11.82 -39.13 2.67
C ASP A 70 12.17 -37.85 3.48
N ARG A 71 13.11 -37.95 4.42
CA ARG A 71 13.58 -36.90 5.33
C ARG A 71 12.51 -36.44 6.30
N ILE A 72 11.57 -37.30 6.66
CA ILE A 72 10.56 -37.03 7.66
C ILE A 72 11.04 -37.59 9.00
N VAL A 73 11.05 -36.75 10.03
CA VAL A 73 11.25 -37.20 11.41
C VAL A 73 9.87 -37.24 12.09
N THR A 74 9.59 -38.35 12.78
CA THR A 74 8.33 -38.60 13.49
C THR A 74 8.62 -38.91 14.95
N PHE A 75 7.97 -38.20 15.85
CA PHE A 75 7.96 -38.45 17.29
C PHE A 75 6.54 -38.84 17.69
N GLY A 76 6.37 -40.04 18.22
CA GLY A 76 5.10 -40.53 18.76
C GLY A 76 5.25 -40.80 20.24
N PHE A 77 4.40 -40.18 21.08
CA PHE A 77 4.48 -40.31 22.54
C PHE A 77 3.13 -40.10 23.20
N ASP A 78 3.00 -40.65 24.40
CA ASP A 78 1.85 -40.43 25.23
C ASP A 78 2.04 -39.14 26.03
N PHE A 79 1.08 -38.21 25.89
CA PHE A 79 1.12 -36.89 26.50
C PHE A 79 -0.02 -36.74 27.51
N ASN A 80 0.32 -36.27 28.70
CA ASN A 80 -0.64 -36.03 29.78
C ASN A 80 -0.36 -34.65 30.36
N ALA A 81 -1.22 -33.70 30.02
CA ALA A 81 -1.14 -32.30 30.43
C ALA A 81 -2.52 -31.67 30.39
N ALA A 82 -2.70 -30.47 30.95
CA ALA A 82 -3.90 -29.67 30.76
C ALA A 82 -4.07 -29.27 29.27
N SER A 83 -5.29 -28.93 28.86
CA SER A 83 -5.55 -28.43 27.52
C SER A 83 -4.77 -27.13 27.24
N GLY A 84 -4.10 -27.05 26.10
CA GLY A 84 -3.28 -25.88 25.75
C GLY A 84 -2.38 -26.07 24.54
N TYR A 85 -1.57 -25.04 24.28
CA TYR A 85 -0.49 -25.07 23.29
C TYR A 85 0.85 -25.24 23.99
N TYR A 86 1.62 -26.21 23.55
CA TYR A 86 2.90 -26.55 24.09
C TYR A 86 4.00 -26.29 23.06
N PRO A 87 4.86 -25.28 23.28
CA PRO A 87 5.98 -25.01 22.38
C PRO A 87 6.92 -26.22 22.30
N TYR A 88 7.42 -26.50 21.11
CA TYR A 88 8.46 -27.50 20.93
C TYR A 88 9.60 -27.03 20.06
N VAL A 89 10.75 -27.63 20.23
CA VAL A 89 11.94 -27.48 19.40
C VAL A 89 12.43 -28.84 18.97
N ILE A 90 12.68 -29.01 17.68
CA ILE A 90 13.38 -30.18 17.13
C ILE A 90 14.73 -29.70 16.61
N THR A 91 15.82 -30.32 17.11
CA THR A 91 17.17 -29.98 16.69
C THR A 91 17.88 -31.22 16.13
N SER A 92 18.61 -31.08 15.01
CA SER A 92 19.47 -32.15 14.51
C SER A 92 20.67 -32.34 15.45
N LYS A 93 21.18 -33.57 15.54
CA LYS A 93 22.38 -33.88 16.32
C LYS A 93 23.62 -33.12 15.82
N SER A 94 23.62 -32.72 14.56
CA SER A 94 24.68 -31.90 13.96
C SER A 94 24.59 -30.41 14.39
N GLY A 95 23.47 -29.98 14.95
CA GLY A 95 23.17 -28.59 15.27
C GLY A 95 22.94 -27.68 14.04
N LYS A 96 22.88 -28.26 12.83
CA LYS A 96 22.73 -27.49 11.58
C LYS A 96 21.28 -27.26 11.15
N TRP A 97 20.34 -27.99 11.73
CA TRP A 97 18.92 -27.86 11.43
C TRP A 97 18.13 -27.80 12.74
N GLU A 98 17.23 -26.84 12.78
CA GLU A 98 16.32 -26.62 13.90
C GLU A 98 14.95 -26.25 13.38
N LYS A 99 13.91 -26.69 14.07
CA LYS A 99 12.52 -26.34 13.82
C LYS A 99 11.82 -26.10 15.14
N THR A 100 11.17 -24.96 15.24
CA THR A 100 10.24 -24.63 16.34
C THR A 100 8.80 -24.82 15.89
N GLY A 101 7.93 -25.20 16.81
CA GLY A 101 6.51 -25.37 16.56
C GLY A 101 5.68 -25.33 17.84
N ARG A 102 4.37 -25.59 17.69
CA ARG A 102 3.43 -25.72 18.81
C ARG A 102 2.68 -27.03 18.68
N LEU A 103 2.62 -27.78 19.76
CA LEU A 103 1.76 -28.94 19.93
C LEU A 103 0.43 -28.46 20.51
N SER A 104 -0.68 -28.70 19.81
CA SER A 104 -2.03 -28.49 20.34
C SER A 104 -2.48 -29.75 21.07
N PHE A 105 -2.83 -29.61 22.33
CA PHE A 105 -3.34 -30.73 23.15
C PHE A 105 -4.64 -30.29 23.83
N VAL A 106 -5.65 -31.18 23.80
CA VAL A 106 -6.93 -30.97 24.49
C VAL A 106 -7.28 -32.22 25.25
N ASP A 107 -7.44 -32.07 26.56
CA ASP A 107 -7.90 -33.10 27.44
C ASP A 107 -9.40 -33.39 27.20
N ASP A 108 -9.80 -34.67 27.14
CA ASP A 108 -11.16 -35.07 26.77
C ASP A 108 -12.20 -34.75 27.85
N ASP A 109 -11.84 -34.74 29.11
CA ASP A 109 -12.76 -34.42 30.19
C ASP A 109 -12.92 -32.91 30.35
N GLU A 110 -11.84 -32.14 30.19
CA GLU A 110 -11.93 -30.69 30.06
C GLU A 110 -12.78 -30.28 28.88
N ARG A 111 -12.63 -30.94 27.71
CA ARG A 111 -13.46 -30.70 26.50
C ARG A 111 -14.94 -30.92 26.80
N LYS A 112 -15.33 -32.06 27.38
CA LYS A 112 -16.73 -32.34 27.68
C LYS A 112 -17.35 -31.31 28.64
N ASN A 113 -16.58 -30.90 29.64
CA ASN A 113 -17.04 -29.88 30.58
C ASN A 113 -17.21 -28.52 29.91
N ALA A 114 -16.26 -28.12 29.10
CA ALA A 114 -16.28 -26.85 28.34
C ALA A 114 -17.47 -26.80 27.35
N GLU A 115 -17.70 -27.89 26.61
CA GLU A 115 -18.81 -28.00 25.66
C GLU A 115 -20.17 -27.93 26.37
N ALA A 116 -20.32 -28.61 27.51
CA ALA A 116 -21.55 -28.56 28.30
C ALA A 116 -21.82 -27.16 28.86
N GLU A 117 -20.81 -26.50 29.42
CA GLU A 117 -20.95 -25.13 29.92
C GLU A 117 -21.24 -24.13 28.77
N LEU A 118 -20.61 -24.30 27.59
CA LEU A 118 -20.87 -23.44 26.43
C LEU A 118 -22.31 -23.61 25.91
N ALA A 119 -22.80 -24.86 25.82
CA ALA A 119 -24.19 -25.15 25.44
C ALA A 119 -25.20 -24.48 26.38
N ALA A 120 -24.92 -24.45 27.69
CA ALA A 120 -25.74 -23.74 28.66
C ALA A 120 -25.62 -22.22 28.52
N ALA A 121 -24.41 -21.69 28.25
CA ALA A 121 -24.13 -20.26 28.11
C ALA A 121 -24.90 -19.62 26.95
N VAL A 122 -24.94 -20.26 25.78
CA VAL A 122 -25.58 -19.70 24.57
C VAL A 122 -27.10 -19.57 24.67
N ILE A 123 -27.74 -20.28 25.60
CA ILE A 123 -29.17 -20.22 25.85
C ILE A 123 -29.55 -19.52 27.16
N SER A 124 -28.57 -18.97 27.88
CA SER A 124 -28.76 -18.26 29.13
C SER A 124 -29.51 -16.94 28.98
N ALA A 125 -29.92 -16.31 30.07
CA ALA A 125 -30.55 -14.98 30.06
C ALA A 125 -29.60 -13.87 29.60
N SER A 126 -28.28 -14.06 29.72
CA SER A 126 -27.23 -13.13 29.33
C SER A 126 -26.13 -13.87 28.52
N PRO A 127 -26.41 -14.30 27.28
CA PRO A 127 -25.55 -15.22 26.56
C PRO A 127 -24.12 -14.72 26.32
N GLY A 128 -23.94 -13.44 25.94
CA GLY A 128 -22.62 -12.89 25.67
C GLY A 128 -21.66 -12.96 26.85
N PRO A 129 -21.98 -12.40 28.03
CA PRO A 129 -21.17 -12.51 29.24
C PRO A 129 -20.85 -13.95 29.64
N GLU A 130 -21.82 -14.87 29.53
CA GLU A 130 -21.62 -16.27 29.88
C GLU A 130 -20.69 -16.98 28.88
N VAL A 131 -20.83 -16.74 27.56
CA VAL A 131 -19.91 -17.27 26.57
C VAL A 131 -18.48 -16.76 26.80
N LYS A 132 -18.31 -15.47 27.09
CA LYS A 132 -17.01 -14.91 27.48
C LYS A 132 -16.43 -15.61 28.71
N ARG A 133 -17.24 -15.83 29.74
CA ARG A 133 -16.82 -16.53 30.95
C ARG A 133 -16.32 -17.95 30.65
N VAL A 134 -17.05 -18.69 29.81
CA VAL A 134 -16.68 -20.06 29.44
C VAL A 134 -15.37 -20.07 28.62
N PHE A 135 -15.20 -19.19 27.65
CA PHE A 135 -13.95 -19.10 26.88
C PHE A 135 -12.75 -18.75 27.78
N ASN A 136 -12.92 -17.82 28.73
CA ASN A 136 -11.87 -17.48 29.69
C ASN A 136 -11.56 -18.60 30.68
N LYS A 137 -12.55 -19.44 31.00
CA LYS A 137 -12.36 -20.58 31.89
C LYS A 137 -11.62 -21.74 31.26
N TYR A 138 -11.82 -21.95 29.95
CA TYR A 138 -11.28 -23.07 29.18
C TYR A 138 -10.46 -22.62 27.96
N PRO A 139 -9.47 -21.72 28.10
CA PRO A 139 -8.75 -21.17 26.96
C PRO A 139 -7.98 -22.26 26.21
N GLY A 140 -7.42 -23.25 26.90
CA GLY A 140 -6.70 -24.37 26.34
C GLY A 140 -7.57 -25.34 25.53
N VAL A 141 -8.88 -25.42 25.84
CA VAL A 141 -9.84 -26.25 25.09
C VAL A 141 -10.26 -25.58 23.79
N PHE A 142 -10.71 -24.34 23.87
CA PHE A 142 -11.22 -23.64 22.68
C PHE A 142 -10.12 -23.15 21.75
N GLN A 143 -8.92 -22.89 22.29
CA GLN A 143 -7.74 -22.49 21.52
C GLN A 143 -8.05 -21.41 20.47
N LEU A 144 -8.77 -20.36 20.89
CA LEU A 144 -9.32 -19.34 20.01
C LEU A 144 -8.24 -18.55 19.26
N ASP A 145 -7.02 -18.51 19.83
CA ASP A 145 -5.87 -17.74 19.30
C ASP A 145 -4.98 -18.53 18.35
N ASP A 146 -5.43 -19.68 17.87
CA ASP A 146 -4.66 -20.58 16.99
C ASP A 146 -3.94 -19.84 15.83
N GLY A 147 -2.70 -19.36 16.08
CA GLY A 147 -1.91 -18.56 15.15
C GLY A 147 -2.51 -17.19 14.79
N PHE A 148 -3.45 -16.68 15.61
CA PHE A 148 -4.24 -15.48 15.37
C PHE A 148 -4.39 -14.70 16.68
N ASP A 149 -3.34 -14.00 17.08
CA ASP A 149 -3.21 -13.36 18.41
C ASP A 149 -4.04 -12.05 18.55
N ILE A 150 -5.26 -12.05 17.97
CA ILE A 150 -6.13 -10.88 18.01
C ILE A 150 -6.76 -10.66 19.40
N ALA A 151 -6.81 -11.70 20.24
CA ALA A 151 -7.36 -11.57 21.59
C ALA A 151 -6.55 -10.60 22.43
N ALA A 152 -5.22 -10.71 22.42
CA ALA A 152 -4.33 -9.80 23.12
C ALA A 152 -4.44 -8.37 22.60
N ASP A 153 -4.53 -8.20 21.27
CA ASP A 153 -4.69 -6.90 20.61
C ASP A 153 -6.02 -6.22 20.96
N THR A 154 -7.09 -7.01 21.16
CA THR A 154 -8.44 -6.50 21.46
C THR A 154 -8.80 -6.51 22.95
N GLU A 155 -7.94 -6.99 23.83
CA GLU A 155 -8.22 -7.14 25.27
C GLU A 155 -8.71 -5.84 25.92
N LYS A 156 -8.15 -4.70 25.55
CA LYS A 156 -8.48 -3.38 26.09
C LYS A 156 -9.71 -2.74 25.43
N LEU A 157 -10.27 -3.36 24.39
CA LEU A 157 -11.40 -2.83 23.65
C LEU A 157 -12.73 -3.28 24.25
N ASN A 158 -13.81 -2.58 23.89
CA ASN A 158 -15.15 -2.98 24.32
C ASN A 158 -15.66 -4.17 23.48
N THR A 159 -15.43 -5.38 23.98
CA THR A 159 -15.81 -6.63 23.33
C THR A 159 -17.21 -7.14 23.67
N SER A 160 -17.99 -6.46 24.53
CA SER A 160 -19.28 -6.97 25.03
C SER A 160 -20.27 -7.31 23.91
N LYS A 161 -20.46 -6.39 22.95
CA LYS A 161 -21.34 -6.63 21.80
C LYS A 161 -20.87 -7.77 20.90
N ALA A 162 -19.55 -8.00 20.78
CA ALA A 162 -19.01 -9.10 20.02
C ALA A 162 -19.41 -10.44 20.62
N TYR A 163 -19.28 -10.60 21.92
CA TYR A 163 -19.71 -11.84 22.59
C TYR A 163 -21.22 -12.08 22.50
N ASP A 164 -22.05 -11.04 22.49
CA ASP A 164 -23.49 -11.16 22.23
C ASP A 164 -23.77 -11.63 20.79
N LYS A 165 -23.04 -11.12 19.81
CA LYS A 165 -23.12 -11.58 18.41
C LYS A 165 -22.61 -13.02 18.26
N MET A 166 -21.47 -13.35 18.90
CA MET A 166 -20.93 -14.72 18.91
C MET A 166 -21.93 -15.71 19.45
N ALA A 167 -22.51 -15.46 20.64
CA ALA A 167 -23.47 -16.34 21.27
C ALA A 167 -24.66 -16.65 20.33
N LYS A 168 -25.17 -15.64 19.62
CA LYS A 168 -26.25 -15.83 18.64
C LYS A 168 -25.83 -16.68 17.46
N ARG A 169 -24.60 -16.50 16.96
CA ARG A 169 -24.08 -17.18 15.78
C ARG A 169 -23.73 -18.64 16.04
N ILE A 170 -23.12 -18.94 17.21
CA ILE A 170 -22.68 -20.29 17.55
C ILE A 170 -23.80 -21.16 18.15
N LYS A 171 -24.99 -20.59 18.48
CA LYS A 171 -26.07 -21.28 19.15
C LYS A 171 -26.48 -22.60 18.50
N ASP A 172 -26.52 -22.62 17.16
CA ASP A 172 -26.98 -23.78 16.39
C ASP A 172 -25.83 -24.63 15.84
N ASN A 173 -24.58 -24.21 16.07
CA ASN A 173 -23.38 -24.95 15.68
C ASN A 173 -22.23 -24.70 16.67
N LEU A 174 -22.00 -25.67 17.54
CA LEU A 174 -20.95 -25.63 18.56
C LEU A 174 -19.68 -26.41 18.14
N SER A 175 -19.47 -26.66 16.83
CA SER A 175 -18.21 -27.27 16.38
C SER A 175 -17.03 -26.32 16.62
N GLU A 176 -15.90 -26.89 16.98
CA GLU A 176 -14.67 -26.15 17.31
C GLU A 176 -14.25 -25.19 16.19
N ASP A 177 -14.21 -25.66 14.95
CA ASP A 177 -13.83 -24.85 13.79
C ASP A 177 -14.79 -23.67 13.59
N PHE A 178 -16.09 -23.88 13.79
CA PHE A 178 -17.08 -22.81 13.64
C PHE A 178 -16.96 -21.78 14.76
N ILE A 179 -16.73 -22.21 16.00
CA ILE A 179 -16.50 -21.32 17.15
C ILE A 179 -15.26 -20.46 16.90
N LYS A 180 -14.13 -21.07 16.52
CA LYS A 180 -12.88 -20.37 16.21
C LYS A 180 -13.07 -19.36 15.07
N LYS A 181 -13.77 -19.75 14.00
CA LYS A 181 -14.09 -18.86 12.89
C LYS A 181 -14.89 -17.64 13.35
N VAL A 182 -16.00 -17.87 14.06
CA VAL A 182 -16.88 -16.78 14.54
C VAL A 182 -16.12 -15.85 15.50
N TYR A 183 -15.30 -16.41 16.39
CA TYR A 183 -14.49 -15.62 17.32
C TYR A 183 -13.54 -14.67 16.56
N LYS A 184 -12.77 -15.20 15.62
CA LYS A 184 -11.82 -14.42 14.81
C LYS A 184 -12.53 -13.31 14.03
N GLU A 185 -13.66 -13.62 13.41
CA GLU A 185 -14.46 -12.64 12.67
C GLU A 185 -14.97 -11.51 13.56
N GLU A 186 -15.56 -11.82 14.72
CA GLU A 186 -16.09 -10.78 15.61
C GLU A 186 -14.98 -9.93 16.26
N MET A 187 -13.79 -10.49 16.53
CA MET A 187 -12.66 -9.72 17.04
C MET A 187 -12.09 -8.76 15.99
N ILE A 188 -12.03 -9.15 14.71
CA ILE A 188 -11.69 -8.21 13.61
C ILE A 188 -12.67 -7.04 13.59
N LEU A 189 -13.99 -7.30 13.69
CA LEU A 189 -14.99 -6.24 13.64
C LEU A 189 -14.90 -5.31 14.86
N VAL A 190 -14.52 -5.83 16.04
CA VAL A 190 -14.22 -5.02 17.22
C VAL A 190 -13.02 -4.11 16.98
N ALA A 191 -11.93 -4.65 16.40
CA ALA A 191 -10.74 -3.86 16.07
C ALA A 191 -11.07 -2.77 15.04
N ALA A 192 -11.85 -3.08 14.01
CA ALA A 192 -12.29 -2.12 13.00
C ALA A 192 -13.11 -0.95 13.59
N GLN A 193 -13.94 -1.23 14.60
CA GLN A 193 -14.82 -0.24 15.22
C GLN A 193 -14.14 0.57 16.32
N TYR A 194 -13.40 -0.08 17.21
CA TYR A 194 -12.89 0.50 18.45
C TYR A 194 -11.36 0.64 18.50
N GLY A 195 -10.63 -0.07 17.64
CA GLY A 195 -9.17 0.00 17.57
C GLY A 195 -8.67 1.39 17.15
N ASP A 196 -7.42 1.68 17.46
CA ASP A 196 -6.69 2.76 16.83
C ASP A 196 -6.28 2.39 15.39
N TYR A 197 -5.65 3.31 14.68
CA TYR A 197 -5.31 3.08 13.27
C TYR A 197 -4.16 2.07 13.10
N GLU A 198 -3.27 1.95 14.09
CA GLU A 198 -2.20 0.96 14.10
C GLU A 198 -2.76 -0.46 14.23
N LEU A 199 -3.72 -0.66 15.13
CA LEU A 199 -4.40 -1.95 15.28
C LEU A 199 -5.18 -2.31 14.00
N ILE A 200 -5.90 -1.36 13.39
CA ILE A 200 -6.61 -1.58 12.13
C ILE A 200 -5.63 -1.97 11.02
N ALA A 201 -4.50 -1.26 10.88
CA ALA A 201 -3.47 -1.59 9.89
C ALA A 201 -2.83 -2.98 10.14
N LYS A 202 -2.67 -3.38 11.40
CA LYS A 202 -2.24 -4.73 11.77
C LYS A 202 -3.28 -5.78 11.37
N VAL A 203 -4.56 -5.52 11.65
CA VAL A 203 -5.68 -6.39 11.22
C VAL A 203 -5.66 -6.59 9.71
N ASP A 204 -5.51 -5.53 8.94
CA ASP A 204 -5.48 -5.58 7.47
C ASP A 204 -4.29 -6.39 6.93
N SER A 205 -3.14 -6.28 7.59
CA SER A 205 -1.91 -6.94 7.15
C SER A 205 -1.85 -8.42 7.53
N GLU A 206 -2.27 -8.75 8.75
CA GLU A 206 -1.98 -10.05 9.36
C GLU A 206 -3.21 -10.96 9.48
N TYR A 207 -4.39 -10.37 9.70
CA TYR A 207 -5.59 -11.12 10.06
C TYR A 207 -6.62 -11.20 8.93
N LEU A 208 -6.94 -10.08 8.29
CA LEU A 208 -7.94 -10.02 7.23
C LEU A 208 -7.64 -10.99 6.07
N PRO A 209 -6.39 -11.11 5.56
CA PRO A 209 -6.08 -12.04 4.46
C PRO A 209 -6.33 -13.52 4.78
N LYS A 210 -6.40 -13.87 6.06
CA LYS A 210 -6.66 -15.26 6.52
C LYS A 210 -8.16 -15.60 6.55
N LEU A 211 -9.04 -14.60 6.56
CA LEU A 211 -10.48 -14.77 6.73
C LEU A 211 -11.31 -14.28 5.55
N CYS A 212 -10.79 -13.32 4.78
CA CYS A 212 -11.47 -12.70 3.66
C CYS A 212 -10.57 -12.70 2.43
N GLN A 213 -11.11 -13.16 1.31
CA GLN A 213 -10.42 -13.06 0.03
C GLN A 213 -10.63 -11.65 -0.53
N THR A 214 -9.54 -10.88 -0.64
CA THR A 214 -9.51 -9.55 -1.26
C THR A 214 -8.99 -9.63 -2.69
N ASP A 215 -9.28 -8.60 -3.49
CA ASP A 215 -8.77 -8.50 -4.86
C ASP A 215 -7.24 -8.55 -4.89
N ALA A 216 -6.67 -9.36 -5.78
CA ALA A 216 -5.23 -9.60 -5.84
C ALA A 216 -4.42 -8.34 -6.19
N PHE A 217 -4.96 -7.45 -7.03
CA PHE A 217 -4.29 -6.20 -7.38
C PHE A 217 -4.32 -5.23 -6.18
N ILE A 218 -5.46 -5.13 -5.49
CA ILE A 218 -5.61 -4.29 -4.29
C ILE A 218 -4.71 -4.80 -3.16
N THR A 219 -4.64 -6.12 -2.96
CA THR A 219 -3.71 -6.75 -2.01
C THR A 219 -2.25 -6.38 -2.32
N LYS A 220 -1.87 -6.39 -3.62
CA LYS A 220 -0.52 -5.97 -4.04
C LYS A 220 -0.27 -4.49 -3.75
N LEU A 221 -1.24 -3.61 -3.98
CA LEU A 221 -1.14 -2.19 -3.64
C LEU A 221 -0.91 -2.00 -2.14
N TYR A 222 -1.74 -2.65 -1.30
CA TYR A 222 -1.62 -2.54 0.15
C TYR A 222 -0.28 -3.04 0.68
N ASN A 223 0.22 -4.16 0.16
CA ASN A 223 1.53 -4.70 0.54
C ASN A 223 2.70 -3.80 0.11
N GLY A 224 2.51 -2.96 -0.90
CA GLY A 224 3.47 -1.96 -1.35
C GLY A 224 3.45 -0.66 -0.52
N PHE A 225 2.44 -0.45 0.33
CA PHE A 225 2.33 0.75 1.15
C PHE A 225 3.39 0.80 2.24
N GLY A 226 3.92 2.01 2.50
CA GLY A 226 4.64 2.33 3.71
C GLY A 226 3.68 2.48 4.91
N GLU A 227 4.23 2.73 6.09
CA GLU A 227 3.46 2.87 7.34
C GLU A 227 2.41 4.00 7.25
N LYS A 228 2.78 5.14 6.67
CA LYS A 228 1.90 6.31 6.51
C LYS A 228 0.67 6.00 5.66
N GLU A 229 0.84 5.30 4.55
CA GLU A 229 -0.25 4.92 3.65
C GLU A 229 -1.16 3.88 4.30
N LYS A 230 -0.60 2.92 5.04
CA LYS A 230 -1.38 1.94 5.81
C LYS A 230 -2.25 2.60 6.87
N LEU A 231 -1.71 3.57 7.61
CA LEU A 231 -2.48 4.35 8.59
C LEU A 231 -3.56 5.21 7.93
N ALA A 232 -3.30 5.79 6.75
CA ALA A 232 -4.30 6.54 5.98
C ALA A 232 -5.45 5.63 5.52
N SER A 233 -5.15 4.44 5.01
CA SER A 233 -6.14 3.43 4.66
C SER A 233 -6.95 2.99 5.88
N ALA A 234 -6.30 2.68 7.00
CA ALA A 234 -6.94 2.32 8.27
C ALA A 234 -7.90 3.41 8.78
N LYS A 235 -7.51 4.67 8.66
CA LYS A 235 -8.37 5.82 9.01
C LYS A 235 -9.61 5.91 8.14
N ALA A 236 -9.48 5.66 6.84
CA ALA A 236 -10.59 5.75 5.88
C ALA A 236 -11.62 4.63 6.05
N GLN A 237 -11.22 3.49 6.63
CA GLN A 237 -12.09 2.32 6.80
C GLN A 237 -12.54 2.08 8.25
N LYS A 238 -12.11 2.88 9.21
CA LYS A 238 -12.56 2.72 10.61
C LYS A 238 -14.08 2.89 10.72
N GLY A 239 -14.76 1.84 11.24
CA GLY A 239 -16.22 1.86 11.34
C GLY A 239 -16.83 0.60 11.92
N GLU A 240 -18.17 0.57 11.99
CA GLU A 240 -18.97 -0.61 12.37
C GLU A 240 -19.43 -1.34 11.10
N TYR A 241 -19.25 -2.66 11.07
CA TYR A 241 -19.58 -3.52 9.95
C TYR A 241 -20.42 -4.72 10.39
N ALA A 242 -21.30 -5.19 9.53
CA ALA A 242 -22.15 -6.34 9.81
C ALA A 242 -21.40 -7.67 9.64
N SER A 243 -20.35 -7.71 8.80
CA SER A 243 -19.55 -8.91 8.53
C SER A 243 -18.11 -8.58 8.14
N VAL A 244 -17.22 -9.58 8.19
CA VAL A 244 -15.83 -9.45 7.71
C VAL A 244 -15.77 -9.22 6.21
N GLU A 245 -16.72 -9.75 5.44
CA GLU A 245 -16.81 -9.49 3.99
C GLU A 245 -17.14 -8.01 3.71
N GLU A 246 -18.02 -7.40 4.50
CA GLU A 246 -18.31 -5.97 4.38
C GLU A 246 -17.10 -5.12 4.76
N TYR A 247 -16.42 -5.49 5.84
CA TYR A 247 -15.16 -4.86 6.23
C TYR A 247 -14.08 -5.03 5.16
N GLY A 248 -13.93 -6.22 4.56
CA GLY A 248 -13.02 -6.49 3.45
C GLY A 248 -13.26 -5.56 2.26
N LYS A 249 -14.53 -5.34 1.88
CA LYS A 249 -14.89 -4.38 0.82
C LYS A 249 -14.57 -2.92 1.19
N ALA A 250 -14.69 -2.57 2.47
CA ALA A 250 -14.28 -1.25 2.95
C ALA A 250 -12.76 -1.08 2.88
N HIS A 251 -12.01 -2.12 3.25
CA HIS A 251 -10.56 -2.18 3.10
C HIS A 251 -10.13 -2.02 1.63
N GLU A 252 -10.77 -2.72 0.71
CA GLU A 252 -10.49 -2.60 -0.73
C GLU A 252 -10.71 -1.17 -1.24
N ARG A 253 -11.83 -0.53 -0.86
CA ARG A 253 -12.10 0.87 -1.23
C ARG A 253 -11.08 1.83 -0.65
N ALA A 254 -10.78 1.71 0.65
CA ALA A 254 -9.82 2.57 1.34
C ALA A 254 -8.41 2.43 0.75
N THR A 255 -7.97 1.21 0.46
CA THR A 255 -6.69 0.91 -0.17
C THR A 255 -6.60 1.53 -1.57
N ALA A 256 -7.62 1.32 -2.41
CA ALA A 256 -7.63 1.86 -3.76
C ALA A 256 -7.62 3.40 -3.76
N VAL A 257 -8.43 4.06 -2.91
CA VAL A 257 -8.43 5.53 -2.78
C VAL A 257 -7.10 6.04 -2.24
N THR A 258 -6.49 5.36 -1.26
CA THR A 258 -5.17 5.72 -0.75
C THR A 258 -4.11 5.60 -1.85
N ALA A 259 -4.12 4.52 -2.64
CA ALA A 259 -3.21 4.35 -3.78
C ALA A 259 -3.42 5.43 -4.86
N MET A 260 -4.66 5.81 -5.16
CA MET A 260 -4.97 6.93 -6.06
C MET A 260 -4.35 8.23 -5.56
N ASN A 261 -4.45 8.50 -4.25
CA ASN A 261 -3.98 9.74 -3.63
C ASN A 261 -2.45 9.87 -3.58
N VAL A 262 -1.73 8.74 -3.62
CA VAL A 262 -0.26 8.73 -3.67
C VAL A 262 0.27 8.43 -5.07
N SER A 263 -0.60 8.40 -6.09
CA SER A 263 -0.16 8.18 -7.46
C SER A 263 0.73 9.33 -7.94
N GLU A 264 1.86 8.97 -8.56
CA GLU A 264 2.88 9.94 -9.00
C GLU A 264 2.55 10.62 -10.33
N SER A 265 1.50 10.16 -11.00
CA SER A 265 1.08 10.68 -12.30
C SER A 265 -0.37 10.30 -12.60
N TRP A 266 -0.99 11.02 -13.56
CA TRP A 266 -2.34 10.67 -14.02
C TRP A 266 -2.42 9.25 -14.61
N MET A 267 -1.31 8.69 -15.07
CA MET A 267 -1.24 7.34 -15.62
C MET A 267 -1.16 6.28 -14.53
N SER A 268 -0.39 6.51 -13.46
CA SER A 268 -0.46 5.67 -12.26
C SER A 268 -1.86 5.68 -11.68
N LEU A 269 -2.50 6.86 -11.63
CA LEU A 269 -3.91 6.99 -11.25
C LEU A 269 -4.82 6.17 -12.17
N LYS A 270 -4.61 6.27 -13.51
CA LYS A 270 -5.38 5.52 -14.49
C LYS A 270 -5.20 4.02 -14.32
N GLU A 271 -3.98 3.53 -14.14
CA GLU A 271 -3.69 2.11 -13.91
C GLU A 271 -4.43 1.59 -12.66
N ILE A 272 -4.39 2.33 -11.57
CA ILE A 272 -5.12 1.99 -10.35
C ILE A 272 -6.62 1.92 -10.63
N ILE A 273 -7.20 2.94 -11.27
CA ILE A 273 -8.63 2.97 -11.63
C ILE A 273 -8.98 1.79 -12.53
N ASP A 274 -8.20 1.55 -13.60
CA ASP A 274 -8.45 0.49 -14.57
C ASP A 274 -8.49 -0.91 -13.96
N ASN A 275 -7.68 -1.14 -12.92
CA ASN A 275 -7.61 -2.42 -12.25
C ASN A 275 -8.56 -2.55 -11.05
N THR A 276 -9.09 -1.44 -10.51
CA THR A 276 -9.90 -1.48 -9.27
C THR A 276 -11.36 -1.06 -9.45
N TYR A 277 -11.73 -0.35 -10.52
CA TYR A 277 -13.05 0.29 -10.66
C TYR A 277 -14.23 -0.64 -10.45
N LYS A 278 -14.17 -1.89 -10.93
CA LYS A 278 -15.25 -2.87 -10.75
C LYS A 278 -15.33 -3.34 -9.30
N THR A 279 -14.18 -3.63 -8.71
CA THR A 279 -14.07 -4.15 -7.33
C THR A 279 -14.58 -3.15 -6.31
N ILE A 280 -14.18 -1.88 -6.45
CA ILE A 280 -14.58 -0.81 -5.53
C ILE A 280 -15.85 -0.06 -5.94
N GLY A 281 -16.42 -0.39 -7.11
CA GLY A 281 -17.70 0.14 -7.56
C GLY A 281 -17.66 1.59 -8.01
N ILE A 282 -16.59 2.05 -8.68
CA ILE A 282 -16.46 3.40 -9.23
C ILE A 282 -16.57 3.42 -10.76
N THR A 283 -16.83 4.61 -11.32
CA THR A 283 -16.91 4.85 -12.76
C THR A 283 -15.52 5.12 -13.34
N LYS A 284 -15.21 4.54 -14.50
CA LYS A 284 -13.98 4.89 -15.24
C LYS A 284 -14.12 6.24 -15.93
N PRO A 285 -13.04 7.06 -15.97
CA PRO A 285 -12.98 8.24 -16.83
C PRO A 285 -13.18 7.86 -18.30
N ALA A 286 -13.95 8.67 -19.03
CA ALA A 286 -14.26 8.42 -20.44
C ALA A 286 -13.04 8.60 -21.37
N SER A 287 -12.01 9.34 -20.94
CA SER A 287 -10.80 9.60 -21.70
C SER A 287 -9.58 9.84 -20.80
N ASN A 288 -8.41 9.75 -21.37
CA ASN A 288 -7.15 10.08 -20.71
C ASN A 288 -7.09 11.55 -20.28
N ASP A 289 -7.69 12.48 -21.05
CA ASP A 289 -7.79 13.90 -20.68
C ASP A 289 -8.58 14.08 -19.38
N ILE A 290 -9.72 13.39 -19.22
CA ILE A 290 -10.49 13.43 -17.97
C ILE A 290 -9.70 12.83 -16.83
N CYS A 291 -8.98 11.73 -17.07
CA CYS A 291 -8.15 11.11 -16.04
C CYS A 291 -7.00 12.04 -15.59
N ASN A 292 -6.37 12.75 -16.53
CA ASN A 292 -5.36 13.75 -16.21
C ASN A 292 -5.94 14.92 -15.40
N LYS A 293 -7.12 15.41 -15.76
CA LYS A 293 -7.82 16.44 -14.98
C LYS A 293 -8.22 15.95 -13.59
N LEU A 294 -8.61 14.68 -13.44
CA LEU A 294 -8.85 14.04 -12.13
C LEU A 294 -7.59 14.00 -11.28
N TYR A 295 -6.45 13.68 -11.88
CA TYR A 295 -5.16 13.68 -11.19
C TYR A 295 -4.85 15.04 -10.56
N LEU A 296 -5.19 16.15 -11.23
CA LEU A 296 -5.04 17.51 -10.71
C LEU A 296 -6.03 17.85 -9.58
N LYS A 297 -7.01 16.97 -9.31
CA LYS A 297 -8.00 17.13 -8.24
C LYS A 297 -7.72 16.27 -7.02
N LEU A 298 -6.58 15.56 -6.99
CA LEU A 298 -6.16 14.79 -5.81
C LEU A 298 -5.95 15.73 -4.60
N PRO A 299 -6.10 15.26 -3.37
CA PRO A 299 -6.54 13.92 -3.00
C PRO A 299 -8.07 13.74 -3.07
N PHE A 300 -8.53 12.47 -3.15
CA PHE A 300 -9.93 12.10 -2.94
C PHE A 300 -10.14 11.72 -1.47
N ALA A 301 -11.27 12.20 -0.90
CA ALA A 301 -11.64 11.82 0.46
C ALA A 301 -12.09 10.35 0.53
N ASP A 302 -12.88 9.93 -0.46
CA ASP A 302 -13.44 8.59 -0.62
C ASP A 302 -13.89 8.36 -2.07
N THR A 303 -14.53 7.21 -2.33
CA THR A 303 -15.08 6.88 -3.65
C THR A 303 -16.21 7.84 -4.09
N ALA A 304 -16.96 8.40 -3.16
CA ALA A 304 -18.04 9.35 -3.50
C ALA A 304 -17.48 10.70 -3.92
N ASP A 305 -16.42 11.18 -3.29
CA ASP A 305 -15.69 12.39 -3.69
C ASP A 305 -15.04 12.22 -5.07
N TYR A 306 -14.44 11.04 -5.33
CA TYR A 306 -13.95 10.69 -6.67
C TYR A 306 -15.07 10.80 -7.73
N GLU A 307 -16.22 10.18 -7.49
CA GLU A 307 -17.36 10.21 -8.42
C GLU A 307 -17.90 11.63 -8.65
N ALA A 308 -17.95 12.46 -7.59
CA ALA A 308 -18.37 13.85 -7.69
C ALA A 308 -17.44 14.66 -8.60
N LYS A 309 -16.12 14.53 -8.41
CA LYS A 309 -15.10 15.20 -9.22
C LYS A 309 -15.09 14.70 -10.67
N LEU A 310 -15.24 13.38 -10.89
CA LEU A 310 -15.38 12.80 -12.22
C LEU A 310 -16.61 13.37 -12.96
N LYS A 311 -17.76 13.46 -12.29
CA LYS A 311 -19.00 13.99 -12.85
C LYS A 311 -18.87 15.47 -13.21
N GLU A 312 -18.19 16.26 -12.40
CA GLU A 312 -17.89 17.67 -12.68
C GLU A 312 -17.10 17.82 -13.97
N LEU A 313 -16.00 17.06 -14.11
CA LEU A 313 -15.11 17.10 -15.27
C LEU A 313 -15.78 16.57 -16.55
N SER A 314 -16.67 15.57 -16.42
CA SER A 314 -17.42 15.01 -17.55
C SER A 314 -18.47 15.96 -18.12
N LYS A 315 -19.02 16.88 -17.33
CA LYS A 315 -19.98 17.88 -17.79
C LYS A 315 -19.33 18.99 -18.64
N GLY A 316 -18.05 19.30 -18.40
CA GLY A 316 -17.32 20.31 -19.15
C GLY A 316 -16.89 19.87 -20.56
N SER A 317 -17.01 18.56 -20.88
CA SER A 317 -16.58 17.97 -22.17
C SER A 317 -17.69 17.95 -23.23
N SER A 318 -18.92 18.40 -22.94
CA SER A 318 -20.05 18.29 -23.86
C SER A 318 -20.49 19.62 -24.52
N ASP A 319 -19.65 20.67 -24.47
CA ASP A 319 -20.01 21.95 -25.08
C ASP A 319 -18.94 22.48 -26.04
N ASP A 320 -18.80 21.79 -27.17
CA ASP A 320 -18.37 22.45 -28.42
C ASP A 320 -19.04 21.77 -29.63
N GLY A 321 -20.08 22.39 -30.11
CA GLY A 321 -20.68 22.03 -31.39
C GLY A 321 -22.21 22.16 -31.49
N GLY A 322 -22.77 23.42 -31.58
CA GLY A 322 -24.14 23.53 -32.07
C GLY A 322 -24.94 24.71 -31.56
N LYS A 323 -24.74 25.89 -32.16
CA LYS A 323 -25.71 27.03 -32.09
C LYS A 323 -27.09 26.61 -32.51
N LYS A 324 -28.13 26.90 -31.67
CA LYS A 324 -29.33 27.73 -31.96
C LYS A 324 -30.29 27.73 -30.79
N SER A 325 -30.43 28.83 -30.13
CA SER A 325 -31.52 29.84 -30.26
C SER A 325 -32.91 29.41 -29.78
N THR A 326 -33.35 30.23 -28.86
CA THR A 326 -34.68 30.70 -28.50
C THR A 326 -35.51 29.91 -27.47
N GLY A 327 -35.75 30.61 -26.37
CA GLY A 327 -37.11 30.97 -26.01
C GLY A 327 -37.64 30.51 -24.67
N GLY A 328 -37.65 31.41 -23.69
CA GLY A 328 -38.85 31.77 -22.99
C GLY A 328 -39.28 31.03 -21.71
N GLY A 329 -39.26 31.76 -20.60
CA GLY A 329 -40.35 31.78 -19.62
C GLY A 329 -40.24 30.82 -18.43
N GLY A 330 -39.95 31.31 -17.26
CA GLY A 330 -40.81 31.92 -16.35
C GLY A 330 -41.12 31.13 -15.08
N GLY A 331 -40.83 31.70 -13.91
CA GLY A 331 -41.54 31.50 -12.64
C GLY A 331 -41.08 30.32 -11.79
N GLY A 332 -40.68 30.45 -10.59
CA GLY A 332 -41.02 31.30 -9.49
C GLY A 332 -41.14 30.51 -8.20
N GLY A 333 -40.59 31.02 -7.13
CA GLY A 333 -41.04 30.77 -5.76
C GLY A 333 -40.25 29.70 -4.98
N GLY A 334 -39.43 30.14 -4.06
CA GLY A 334 -39.69 30.52 -2.68
C GLY A 334 -39.32 29.38 -1.78
N GLY A 335 -38.28 29.43 -1.02
CA GLY A 335 -38.07 30.10 0.22
C GLY A 335 -38.16 29.11 1.36
N TYR A 336 -37.16 28.88 2.11
CA TYR A 336 -36.96 29.34 3.48
C TYR A 336 -35.65 28.80 4.06
N VAL A 337 -34.96 29.72 4.61
CA VAL A 337 -33.77 29.77 5.42
C VAL A 337 -34.01 29.11 6.80
N ASN A 338 -33.07 28.41 7.39
CA ASN A 338 -32.49 28.92 8.62
C ASN A 338 -31.24 28.13 9.09
N PRO A 339 -30.49 28.75 9.97
CA PRO A 339 -29.04 28.83 9.86
C PRO A 339 -28.33 27.98 10.90
N GLN A 340 -27.13 27.62 10.50
CA GLN A 340 -25.88 27.60 11.23
C GLN A 340 -25.78 27.23 12.73
N PRO A 341 -24.66 26.58 13.13
CA PRO A 341 -23.45 27.37 13.29
C PRO A 341 -22.24 26.79 12.51
N THR A 342 -21.58 27.72 11.85
CA THR A 342 -20.25 27.64 11.31
C THR A 342 -19.24 27.23 12.38
N VAL A 343 -18.73 26.01 12.27
CA VAL A 343 -17.39 25.71 12.70
C VAL A 343 -16.57 25.56 11.43
N LYS A 344 -15.73 26.55 11.17
CA LYS A 344 -14.69 26.53 10.16
C LYS A 344 -13.85 25.28 10.43
N PRO A 345 -13.70 24.32 9.50
CA PRO A 345 -12.68 23.31 9.65
C PRO A 345 -11.34 24.04 9.57
N GLN A 346 -10.52 23.93 10.62
CA GLN A 346 -9.10 24.21 10.50
C GLN A 346 -8.58 23.29 9.41
N GLN A 347 -8.03 23.88 8.35
CA GLN A 347 -7.19 23.19 7.38
C GLN A 347 -6.14 22.41 8.14
N PRO A 348 -5.93 21.12 7.81
CA PRO A 348 -4.73 20.43 8.25
C PRO A 348 -3.53 21.21 7.68
N ASP A 349 -2.55 21.44 8.49
CA ASP A 349 -1.24 21.97 8.11
C ASP A 349 -0.81 21.26 6.81
N GLU A 350 -0.75 22.01 5.71
CA GLU A 350 -0.17 21.55 4.46
C GLU A 350 1.27 21.21 4.79
N THR A 351 1.60 19.92 4.86
CA THR A 351 2.98 19.47 4.96
C THR A 351 3.65 19.82 3.64
N LYS A 352 4.26 20.99 3.61
CA LYS A 352 5.05 21.48 2.48
C LYS A 352 6.09 20.43 2.13
N ILE A 353 6.04 19.90 0.91
CA ILE A 353 7.07 18.98 0.43
C ILE A 353 8.38 19.75 0.39
N THR A 354 9.31 19.40 1.27
CA THR A 354 10.62 20.01 1.36
C THR A 354 11.71 18.98 1.09
N PHE A 355 12.54 19.25 0.08
CA PHE A 355 13.73 18.47 -0.19
C PHE A 355 14.93 19.07 0.56
N SER A 356 15.77 18.22 1.13
CA SER A 356 16.89 18.64 1.97
C SER A 356 18.09 19.18 1.18
N ASP A 357 18.13 18.97 -0.14
CA ASP A 357 19.27 19.27 -1.02
C ASP A 357 19.05 20.46 -1.97
N ILE A 358 17.84 21.05 -1.98
CA ILE A 358 17.51 22.16 -2.88
C ILE A 358 18.05 23.52 -2.41
N ASP A 359 18.55 23.61 -1.19
CA ASP A 359 19.25 24.80 -0.69
C ASP A 359 20.56 25.05 -1.45
N SER A 360 21.09 24.03 -2.16
CA SER A 360 22.24 24.15 -3.08
C SER A 360 21.90 24.90 -4.38
N VAL A 361 20.60 25.04 -4.71
CA VAL A 361 20.10 25.71 -5.91
C VAL A 361 19.00 26.73 -5.58
N PRO A 362 19.33 27.80 -4.78
CA PRO A 362 18.32 28.74 -4.29
C PRO A 362 17.53 29.42 -5.41
N TRP A 363 18.11 29.56 -6.60
CA TRP A 363 17.50 30.13 -7.79
C TRP A 363 16.37 29.26 -8.38
N ALA A 364 16.38 27.92 -8.12
CA ALA A 364 15.37 26.99 -8.58
C ALA A 364 14.42 26.53 -7.47
N LYS A 365 14.69 26.85 -6.20
CA LYS A 365 13.97 26.34 -5.03
C LYS A 365 12.45 26.54 -5.13
N GLU A 366 12.00 27.78 -5.42
CA GLU A 366 10.57 28.11 -5.60
C GLU A 366 9.92 27.23 -6.70
N ALA A 367 10.61 27.06 -7.81
CA ALA A 367 10.11 26.27 -8.93
C ALA A 367 9.99 24.78 -8.56
N ILE A 368 10.99 24.23 -7.90
CA ILE A 368 11.02 22.82 -7.44
C ILE A 368 9.89 22.57 -6.43
N GLU A 369 9.78 23.41 -5.40
CA GLU A 369 8.72 23.30 -4.38
C GLU A 369 7.33 23.39 -5.02
N SER A 370 7.09 24.39 -5.88
CA SER A 370 5.80 24.57 -6.57
C SER A 370 5.44 23.38 -7.47
N PHE A 371 6.39 22.83 -8.22
CA PHE A 371 6.14 21.69 -9.09
C PHE A 371 5.96 20.38 -8.31
N ALA A 372 6.65 20.23 -7.17
CA ALA A 372 6.44 19.12 -6.26
C ALA A 372 5.06 19.17 -5.59
N GLU A 373 4.64 20.35 -5.11
CA GLU A 373 3.30 20.57 -4.54
C GLU A 373 2.19 20.29 -5.56
N LYS A 374 2.41 20.63 -6.84
CA LYS A 374 1.47 20.35 -7.94
C LYS A 374 1.59 18.91 -8.50
N GLY A 375 2.49 18.08 -7.97
CA GLY A 375 2.73 16.72 -8.47
C GLY A 375 3.32 16.64 -9.88
N ILE A 376 3.85 17.76 -10.39
CA ILE A 376 4.46 17.84 -11.74
C ILE A 376 5.80 17.09 -11.74
N ILE A 377 6.55 17.17 -10.64
CA ILE A 377 7.82 16.48 -10.45
C ILE A 377 7.90 15.86 -9.05
N SER A 378 8.65 14.76 -8.93
CA SER A 378 8.97 14.11 -7.66
C SER A 378 10.47 14.13 -7.39
N GLY A 379 10.86 13.92 -6.12
CA GLY A 379 12.26 13.69 -5.75
C GLY A 379 12.78 12.34 -6.28
N ARG A 380 14.08 12.11 -6.10
CA ARG A 380 14.66 10.76 -6.27
C ARG A 380 14.21 9.82 -5.15
N ASP A 381 13.94 10.40 -4.00
CA ASP A 381 13.31 9.78 -2.83
C ASP A 381 12.45 10.82 -2.08
N ASN A 382 11.91 10.45 -0.91
CA ASN A 382 11.05 11.33 -0.11
C ASN A 382 11.77 12.52 0.53
N LYS A 383 13.10 12.64 0.41
CA LYS A 383 13.91 13.67 1.06
C LYS A 383 14.81 14.44 0.09
N THR A 384 15.17 13.86 -1.04
CA THR A 384 16.15 14.42 -1.98
C THR A 384 15.56 14.65 -3.35
N PHE A 385 15.84 15.80 -3.92
CA PHE A 385 15.45 16.16 -5.28
C PHE A 385 16.54 15.81 -6.31
N ALA A 386 17.80 15.80 -5.90
CA ALA A 386 19.00 15.68 -6.74
C ALA A 386 19.09 16.78 -7.82
N PRO A 387 19.18 18.06 -7.43
CA PRO A 387 19.08 19.21 -8.33
C PRO A 387 20.18 19.27 -9.40
N HIS A 388 21.35 18.72 -9.13
CA HIS A 388 22.52 18.74 -10.02
C HIS A 388 22.61 17.52 -10.94
N ASP A 389 21.76 16.49 -10.73
CA ASP A 389 21.71 15.34 -11.63
C ASP A 389 21.26 15.77 -13.03
N THR A 390 21.86 15.21 -14.07
CA THR A 390 21.36 15.33 -15.43
C THR A 390 20.06 14.55 -15.61
N MET A 391 19.21 15.00 -16.54
CA MET A 391 17.94 14.31 -16.84
C MET A 391 18.09 13.41 -18.05
N LEU A 392 17.53 12.19 -17.94
CA LEU A 392 17.28 11.35 -19.09
C LEU A 392 16.15 11.95 -19.95
N ARG A 393 16.18 11.69 -21.25
CA ARG A 393 15.22 12.24 -22.21
C ARG A 393 13.79 11.83 -21.89
N GLU A 394 13.55 10.61 -21.45
CA GLU A 394 12.25 10.14 -20.98
C GLU A 394 11.79 10.79 -19.66
N GLU A 395 12.70 11.07 -18.73
CA GLU A 395 12.39 11.82 -17.51
C GLU A 395 11.96 13.27 -17.83
N PHE A 396 12.66 13.90 -18.77
CA PHE A 396 12.34 15.24 -19.22
C PHE A 396 10.98 15.30 -19.91
N VAL A 397 10.66 14.33 -20.77
CA VAL A 397 9.35 14.25 -21.42
C VAL A 397 8.23 14.00 -20.43
N LYS A 398 8.47 13.21 -19.35
CA LYS A 398 7.53 13.11 -18.23
C LYS A 398 7.26 14.48 -17.59
N LEU A 399 8.31 15.25 -17.29
CA LEU A 399 8.16 16.60 -16.75
C LEU A 399 7.29 17.48 -17.68
N ILE A 400 7.57 17.48 -18.98
CA ILE A 400 6.82 18.25 -19.98
C ILE A 400 5.36 17.78 -20.05
N ALA A 401 5.11 16.48 -20.12
CA ALA A 401 3.77 15.94 -20.20
C ALA A 401 2.91 16.32 -18.99
N ASN A 402 3.49 16.27 -17.79
CA ASN A 402 2.83 16.69 -16.57
C ASN A 402 2.61 18.21 -16.52
N ALA A 403 3.65 19.00 -16.85
CA ALA A 403 3.59 20.46 -16.77
C ALA A 403 2.57 21.08 -17.75
N PHE A 404 2.45 20.52 -18.94
CA PHE A 404 1.53 20.99 -19.99
C PHE A 404 0.27 20.13 -20.13
N SER A 405 0.03 19.22 -19.18
CA SER A 405 -1.15 18.35 -19.14
C SER A 405 -1.38 17.58 -20.46
N LEU A 406 -0.31 17.05 -21.05
CA LEU A 406 -0.39 16.32 -22.32
C LEU A 406 -0.98 14.93 -22.09
N ALA A 407 -1.95 14.54 -22.92
CA ALA A 407 -2.56 13.22 -22.91
C ALA A 407 -2.81 12.73 -24.34
N SER A 408 -2.70 11.41 -24.55
CA SER A 408 -3.09 10.75 -25.80
C SER A 408 -3.28 9.26 -25.57
N ASP A 409 -4.20 8.64 -26.33
CA ASP A 409 -4.38 7.19 -26.39
C ASP A 409 -3.61 6.56 -27.58
N GLU A 410 -2.99 7.37 -28.42
CA GLU A 410 -2.22 6.92 -29.57
C GLU A 410 -0.83 6.45 -29.15
N LYS A 411 -0.39 5.32 -29.68
CA LYS A 411 0.99 4.83 -29.51
C LYS A 411 1.91 5.53 -30.50
N SER A 412 3.07 5.97 -30.03
CA SER A 412 4.15 6.39 -30.90
C SER A 412 4.74 5.19 -31.66
N SER A 413 5.51 5.48 -32.71
CA SER A 413 6.13 4.46 -33.58
C SER A 413 7.63 4.26 -33.32
N PHE A 414 8.14 4.63 -32.15
CA PHE A 414 9.57 4.52 -31.85
C PHE A 414 9.96 3.09 -31.47
N ASP A 415 10.99 2.55 -32.11
CA ASP A 415 11.45 1.17 -31.94
C ASP A 415 12.20 0.94 -30.62
N ASP A 416 12.76 1.99 -30.01
CA ASP A 416 13.50 1.95 -28.75
C ASP A 416 12.62 2.21 -27.52
N VAL A 417 11.30 2.32 -27.69
CA VAL A 417 10.34 2.52 -26.58
C VAL A 417 9.77 1.19 -26.15
N ASP A 418 10.09 0.76 -24.93
CA ASP A 418 9.35 -0.33 -24.29
C ASP A 418 7.97 0.18 -23.83
N TYR A 419 6.92 -0.23 -24.54
CA TYR A 419 5.55 0.21 -24.28
C TYR A 419 4.95 -0.35 -22.98
N SER A 420 5.65 -1.22 -22.27
CA SER A 420 5.31 -1.65 -20.90
C SER A 420 6.00 -0.81 -19.81
N ALA A 421 6.97 0.02 -20.18
CA ALA A 421 7.74 0.83 -19.26
C ALA A 421 6.99 2.11 -18.82
N TRP A 422 7.34 2.63 -17.65
CA TRP A 422 6.74 3.81 -17.02
C TRP A 422 6.74 5.07 -17.89
N TYR A 423 7.72 5.21 -18.79
CA TYR A 423 7.90 6.40 -19.63
C TYR A 423 7.06 6.38 -20.92
N ALA A 424 6.64 5.19 -21.38
CA ALA A 424 5.98 5.03 -22.67
C ALA A 424 4.75 5.92 -22.86
N PRO A 425 3.84 6.05 -21.89
CA PRO A 425 2.67 6.87 -22.04
C PRO A 425 2.98 8.38 -22.17
N PHE A 426 4.05 8.86 -21.50
CA PHE A 426 4.47 10.27 -21.63
C PHE A 426 5.08 10.55 -23.01
N ILE A 427 5.86 9.60 -23.54
CA ILE A 427 6.41 9.67 -24.90
C ILE A 427 5.28 9.65 -25.92
N ASN A 428 4.29 8.76 -25.75
CA ASN A 428 3.11 8.67 -26.61
C ASN A 428 2.32 10.00 -26.64
N ALA A 429 2.03 10.55 -25.45
CA ALA A 429 1.34 11.82 -25.33
C ALA A 429 2.13 12.97 -25.99
N ALA A 430 3.43 13.05 -25.74
CA ALA A 430 4.26 14.08 -26.33
C ALA A 430 4.42 13.94 -27.87
N ALA A 431 4.49 12.70 -28.37
CA ALA A 431 4.56 12.43 -29.81
C ALA A 431 3.24 12.77 -30.52
N ALA A 432 2.10 12.32 -30.00
CA ALA A 432 0.79 12.59 -30.56
C ALA A 432 0.44 14.10 -30.60
N ASN A 433 0.94 14.85 -29.61
CA ASN A 433 0.81 16.32 -29.60
C ASN A 433 1.90 17.05 -30.41
N GLY A 434 2.77 16.33 -31.15
CA GLY A 434 3.81 16.90 -31.97
C GLY A 434 4.98 17.56 -31.21
N ILE A 435 5.05 17.32 -29.88
CA ILE A 435 6.06 17.91 -29.00
C ILE A 435 7.42 17.25 -29.20
N VAL A 436 7.44 15.92 -29.32
CA VAL A 436 8.66 15.14 -29.63
C VAL A 436 8.58 14.47 -31.00
N LYS A 437 9.73 14.40 -31.68
CA LYS A 437 9.86 13.77 -33.00
C LYS A 437 10.95 12.69 -33.04
N GLY A 438 11.46 12.31 -31.84
CA GLY A 438 12.59 11.38 -31.73
C GLY A 438 13.95 12.06 -32.00
N ILE A 439 15.01 11.27 -31.87
CA ILE A 439 16.39 11.63 -32.29
C ILE A 439 16.61 11.29 -33.78
N ASN A 440 15.77 10.45 -34.33
CA ASN A 440 15.59 10.14 -35.75
C ASN A 440 14.16 9.64 -35.98
N GLU A 441 13.83 9.20 -37.21
CA GLU A 441 12.47 8.77 -37.57
C GLU A 441 11.92 7.63 -36.71
N ASN A 442 12.79 6.72 -36.26
CA ASN A 442 12.38 5.49 -35.58
C ASN A 442 12.83 5.40 -34.12
N GLN A 443 13.59 6.34 -33.62
CA GLN A 443 14.14 6.27 -32.25
C GLN A 443 13.81 7.52 -31.45
N PHE A 444 13.27 7.31 -30.26
CA PHE A 444 13.06 8.37 -29.28
C PHE A 444 14.36 8.80 -28.59
N GLY A 445 15.27 7.87 -28.32
CA GLY A 445 16.51 8.09 -27.57
C GLY A 445 16.36 7.75 -26.08
N VAL A 446 15.66 6.65 -25.74
CA VAL A 446 15.51 6.16 -24.36
C VAL A 446 16.90 5.92 -23.74
N GLY A 447 17.07 6.31 -22.47
CA GLY A 447 18.32 6.17 -21.71
C GLY A 447 19.40 7.20 -22.05
N LYS A 448 19.16 8.14 -22.98
CA LYS A 448 20.10 9.22 -23.28
C LYS A 448 19.80 10.44 -22.42
N ASN A 449 20.84 11.12 -21.95
CA ASN A 449 20.68 12.45 -21.38
C ASN A 449 20.14 13.42 -22.44
N ILE A 450 19.22 14.30 -22.03
CA ILE A 450 18.73 15.35 -22.93
C ILE A 450 19.65 16.55 -22.89
N THR A 451 20.00 17.09 -24.09
CA THR A 451 20.80 18.30 -24.21
C THR A 451 19.95 19.55 -23.94
N ARG A 452 20.59 20.66 -23.56
CA ARG A 452 19.91 21.94 -23.32
C ARG A 452 19.20 22.47 -24.57
N GLN A 453 19.80 22.32 -25.76
CA GLN A 453 19.14 22.71 -27.01
C GLN A 453 17.93 21.83 -27.33
N ASP A 454 17.99 20.52 -27.11
CA ASP A 454 16.85 19.63 -27.31
C ASP A 454 15.72 19.93 -26.32
N ALA A 455 16.07 20.17 -25.04
CA ALA A 455 15.12 20.59 -24.02
C ALA A 455 14.42 21.91 -24.45
N ALA A 456 15.17 22.89 -24.94
CA ALA A 456 14.59 24.15 -25.46
C ALA A 456 13.57 23.91 -26.56
N VAL A 457 13.88 23.02 -27.52
CA VAL A 457 12.96 22.67 -28.63
C VAL A 457 11.67 22.02 -28.10
N ILE A 458 11.79 21.10 -27.18
CA ILE A 458 10.62 20.39 -26.59
C ILE A 458 9.77 21.36 -25.79
N ILE A 459 10.37 22.22 -24.95
CA ILE A 459 9.65 23.25 -24.18
C ILE A 459 8.93 24.22 -25.11
N SER A 460 9.63 24.76 -26.13
CA SER A 460 9.06 25.71 -27.08
C SER A 460 7.85 25.16 -27.82
N ARG A 461 7.90 23.87 -28.24
CA ARG A 461 6.76 23.19 -28.86
C ARG A 461 5.61 22.99 -27.89
N ALA A 462 5.90 22.55 -26.65
CA ALA A 462 4.87 22.35 -25.64
C ALA A 462 4.15 23.67 -25.29
N ALA A 463 4.89 24.74 -25.17
CA ALA A 463 4.37 26.08 -24.91
C ALA A 463 3.80 26.78 -26.14
N LYS A 464 3.89 26.17 -27.36
CA LYS A 464 3.48 26.75 -28.65
C LYS A 464 4.16 28.09 -28.95
N LEU A 465 5.42 28.23 -28.54
CA LEU A 465 6.27 29.38 -28.86
C LEU A 465 6.94 29.17 -30.22
N GLY A 466 7.24 30.24 -30.93
CA GLY A 466 7.97 30.16 -32.18
C GLY A 466 8.03 31.47 -32.95
N GLY A 467 8.79 31.48 -34.05
CA GLY A 467 8.89 32.61 -34.95
C GLY A 467 9.87 33.72 -34.52
N GLU A 468 10.69 33.45 -33.51
CA GLU A 468 11.65 34.43 -33.00
C GLU A 468 13.06 34.17 -33.51
N GLU A 469 13.82 35.27 -33.66
CA GLU A 469 15.25 35.24 -33.97
C GLU A 469 16.05 35.72 -32.75
N LEU A 470 17.19 35.08 -32.48
CA LEU A 470 18.11 35.55 -31.47
C LEU A 470 18.71 36.90 -31.87
N PRO A 471 18.81 37.88 -30.97
CA PRO A 471 19.65 39.05 -31.21
C PRO A 471 21.09 38.60 -31.43
N GLU A 472 21.74 39.14 -32.46
CA GLU A 472 23.13 38.81 -32.80
C GLU A 472 24.08 38.97 -31.61
N GLY A 473 24.92 37.98 -31.39
CA GLY A 473 25.90 37.97 -30.29
C GLY A 473 25.30 37.85 -28.89
N LYS A 474 24.08 37.37 -28.78
CA LYS A 474 23.40 37.21 -27.45
C LYS A 474 24.08 36.16 -26.58
N PHE A 475 24.50 35.05 -27.14
CA PHE A 475 25.28 34.04 -26.45
C PHE A 475 26.70 33.95 -27.07
N ALA A 476 27.71 33.84 -26.21
CA ALA A 476 29.10 33.74 -26.68
C ALA A 476 29.35 32.49 -27.55
N ASP A 477 28.54 31.46 -27.35
CA ASP A 477 28.56 30.17 -28.08
C ASP A 477 27.38 29.98 -29.04
N GLU A 478 26.76 31.08 -29.50
CA GLU A 478 25.60 31.07 -30.42
C GLU A 478 25.83 30.24 -31.67
N ALA A 479 27.06 30.26 -32.21
CA ALA A 479 27.45 29.47 -33.39
C ALA A 479 27.35 27.94 -33.14
N SER A 480 27.38 27.49 -31.91
CA SER A 480 27.26 26.08 -31.52
C SER A 480 25.82 25.61 -31.38
N ILE A 481 24.84 26.53 -31.40
CA ILE A 481 23.41 26.17 -31.36
C ILE A 481 23.02 25.61 -32.73
N ALA A 482 22.54 24.37 -32.75
CA ALA A 482 22.07 23.71 -33.94
C ALA A 482 20.92 24.50 -34.62
N ASP A 483 20.88 24.55 -35.94
CA ASP A 483 19.89 25.34 -36.70
C ASP A 483 18.46 25.02 -36.32
N TYR A 484 18.13 23.73 -36.03
CA TYR A 484 16.80 23.31 -35.60
C TYR A 484 16.38 23.87 -34.23
N ALA A 485 17.34 24.29 -33.39
CA ALA A 485 17.11 24.75 -32.04
C ALA A 485 17.13 26.29 -31.91
N LYS A 486 17.70 27.02 -32.86
CA LYS A 486 17.88 28.48 -32.81
C LYS A 486 16.57 29.22 -32.51
N GLY A 487 15.50 28.93 -33.25
CA GLY A 487 14.20 29.57 -33.04
C GLY A 487 13.57 29.26 -31.65
N ALA A 488 13.78 28.04 -31.13
CA ALA A 488 13.29 27.67 -29.83
C ALA A 488 14.06 28.38 -28.70
N VAL A 489 15.39 28.43 -28.80
CA VAL A 489 16.26 29.17 -27.88
C VAL A 489 15.92 30.65 -27.87
N ALA A 490 15.72 31.24 -29.08
CA ALA A 490 15.31 32.64 -29.26
C ALA A 490 13.98 32.93 -28.55
N SER A 491 12.99 32.07 -28.76
CA SER A 491 11.66 32.23 -28.14
C SER A 491 11.72 32.16 -26.59
N LEU A 492 12.48 31.20 -26.04
CA LEU A 492 12.69 31.10 -24.59
C LEU A 492 13.49 32.27 -24.02
N PHE A 493 14.47 32.76 -24.77
CA PHE A 493 15.21 33.97 -24.39
C PHE A 493 14.31 35.21 -24.35
N LYS A 494 13.50 35.42 -25.37
CA LYS A 494 12.58 36.59 -25.48
C LYS A 494 11.61 36.66 -24.29
N ILE A 495 11.09 35.55 -23.84
CA ILE A 495 10.22 35.50 -22.65
C ILE A 495 11.00 35.46 -21.33
N GLY A 496 12.32 35.55 -21.35
CA GLY A 496 13.15 35.56 -20.15
C GLY A 496 13.24 34.20 -19.40
N ALA A 497 12.85 33.09 -20.07
CA ALA A 497 12.93 31.76 -19.50
C ALA A 497 14.38 31.21 -19.51
N VAL A 498 15.20 31.67 -20.44
CA VAL A 498 16.62 31.32 -20.59
C VAL A 498 17.45 32.57 -20.76
N ASN A 499 18.56 32.70 -20.03
CA ASN A 499 19.45 33.89 -20.06
C ASN A 499 20.94 33.58 -20.31
N GLY A 500 21.32 32.30 -20.35
CA GLY A 500 22.72 31.86 -20.37
C GLY A 500 23.35 31.77 -18.97
N ASN A 501 24.60 31.33 -18.91
CA ASN A 501 25.39 31.28 -17.69
C ASN A 501 26.14 32.62 -17.43
N ASP A 502 26.95 32.70 -16.36
CA ASP A 502 27.72 33.91 -16.00
C ASP A 502 28.75 34.30 -17.06
N GLU A 503 29.16 33.39 -17.94
CA GLU A 503 30.06 33.62 -19.06
C GLU A 503 29.31 34.03 -20.34
N GLY A 504 27.99 34.18 -20.28
CA GLY A 504 27.15 34.53 -21.43
C GLY A 504 26.96 33.40 -22.42
N MET A 505 27.18 32.13 -22.03
CA MET A 505 27.02 30.96 -22.88
C MET A 505 25.70 30.27 -22.64
N PHE A 506 25.12 29.70 -23.70
CA PHE A 506 23.90 28.86 -23.62
C PHE A 506 24.23 27.40 -23.33
N LEU A 507 25.40 26.89 -23.76
CA LEU A 507 25.85 25.50 -23.60
C LEU A 507 24.90 24.49 -24.28
N PRO A 508 24.69 24.57 -25.61
CA PRO A 508 23.64 23.83 -26.32
C PRO A 508 23.77 22.31 -26.24
N GLU A 509 25.01 21.79 -26.25
CA GLU A 509 25.31 20.34 -26.24
C GLU A 509 25.37 19.74 -24.82
N ASP A 510 25.44 20.57 -23.77
CA ASP A 510 25.50 20.11 -22.39
C ASP A 510 24.19 19.45 -21.99
N SER A 511 24.31 18.42 -21.17
CA SER A 511 23.13 17.78 -20.57
C SER A 511 22.47 18.72 -19.56
N ILE A 512 21.16 18.95 -19.67
CA ILE A 512 20.44 19.80 -18.71
C ILE A 512 20.30 19.11 -17.36
N THR A 513 20.47 19.87 -16.28
CA THR A 513 20.24 19.38 -14.93
C THR A 513 18.75 19.42 -14.55
N ARG A 514 18.37 18.63 -13.53
CA ARG A 514 16.99 18.58 -13.01
C ARG A 514 16.51 19.96 -12.55
N ALA A 515 17.34 20.71 -11.85
CA ALA A 515 17.01 22.06 -11.38
C ALA A 515 16.81 23.03 -12.53
N GLU A 516 17.68 23.00 -13.55
CA GLU A 516 17.56 23.84 -14.75
C GLU A 516 16.30 23.54 -15.55
N ALA A 517 16.01 22.26 -15.77
CA ALA A 517 14.82 21.82 -16.49
C ALA A 517 13.55 22.33 -15.81
N VAL A 518 13.43 22.10 -14.49
CA VAL A 518 12.27 22.56 -13.71
C VAL A 518 12.15 24.08 -13.75
N LYS A 519 13.26 24.80 -13.58
CA LYS A 519 13.25 26.28 -13.55
C LYS A 519 12.80 26.88 -14.89
N ILE A 520 13.28 26.36 -16.02
CA ILE A 520 12.90 26.84 -17.33
C ILE A 520 11.40 26.59 -17.57
N VAL A 521 10.92 25.37 -17.32
CA VAL A 521 9.50 25.01 -17.52
C VAL A 521 8.60 25.85 -16.61
N TYR A 522 8.98 26.04 -15.34
CA TYR A 522 8.25 26.89 -14.39
C TYR A 522 8.14 28.34 -14.87
N ASN A 523 9.24 28.93 -15.35
CA ASN A 523 9.24 30.29 -15.86
C ASN A 523 8.31 30.42 -17.08
N VAL A 524 8.31 29.44 -17.99
CA VAL A 524 7.41 29.43 -19.15
C VAL A 524 5.94 29.40 -18.75
N LEU A 525 5.55 28.51 -17.83
CA LEU A 525 4.17 28.44 -17.35
C LEU A 525 3.74 29.71 -16.63
N LYS A 526 4.62 30.30 -15.82
CA LYS A 526 4.35 31.56 -15.10
C LYS A 526 4.13 32.75 -16.02
N MET A 527 4.78 32.75 -17.20
CA MET A 527 4.56 33.78 -18.23
C MET A 527 3.22 33.58 -18.94
N GLN A 528 2.87 32.34 -19.29
CA GLN A 528 1.59 32.02 -19.93
C GLN A 528 0.37 32.34 -19.02
N GLU A 529 0.51 32.17 -17.71
CA GLU A 529 -0.52 32.57 -16.73
C GLU A 529 -0.76 34.09 -16.76
N LYS A 530 0.29 34.91 -16.94
CA LYS A 530 0.19 36.37 -16.98
C LYS A 530 -0.38 36.92 -18.31
N ASP A 531 -0.15 36.21 -19.41
CA ASP A 531 -0.66 36.61 -20.72
C ASP A 531 -2.15 36.21 -20.93
N GLY A 532 -2.69 35.40 -20.03
CA GLY A 532 -4.10 34.95 -20.04
C GLY A 532 -5.04 35.74 -19.10
N GLU A 533 -4.49 36.64 -18.26
CA GLU A 533 -5.25 37.63 -17.47
C GLU A 533 -5.38 38.95 -18.23
#